data_2c50dd876801af44426a4dbb82eab631
#
_entry.id   2c50dd876801af44426a4dbb82eab631
#
_cell.length_a   1.000
_cell.length_b   1.000
_cell.length_c   1.000
_cell.angle_alpha   90.00
_cell.angle_beta   90.00
_cell.angle_gamma   90.00
#
_symmetry.space_group_name_H-M   'P 1'
#
loop_
_entity.id
_entity.type
_entity.pdbx_description
1 polymer ?
#
loop_
_entity_poly.entity_id
_entity_poly.type
_entity_poly.pdbx_seq_one_letter_code
_entity_poly.pdbx_strand_id
1 'polypeptide(L)'
;MTKTLRLPMAAAILLVAALPLSAQTGLTIYSSGRVLVRRTLPVAVPKGASDQRVSLGVLDPASLFALDPAVSILAATYDGGTDQQSTLRRAVGRELWFVRTPMDTVRATLLAVDPERYRYADGTIGFQAPGMPRFPADVVIVEPTVRLSLKSTQALPTLGLGYFTSGADWQASYQVILGGKDARVTGNAVVQSSTLNVGEAELQLLAGDVGSTSQDQAYAKRAPAMAAVSAEFGGAQEQRIGEAHLYTVPGRVTLRPGQTSVLALFEPGTAPVAKRLVVRSGIPYWGGLPQYGDEQEVPVAVTYVVTRTLKTPFGDTPVPAGTARIYQKDDAGRLQLIGESSLGHTAAGQPLELDAGTAFDMTAKRTQTTYTSARDKNGRYTATADYSVTLANATDSAATIDVYEERGGEWSVLQSSIPGDRVSSTRVRFRMVVPAKGEAALTYRIKASW
;
A
#
# COMPACT_ATOMS: atom_id res chain seq x y z
N MET A 1 80.96 9.77 -35.18
CA MET A 1 79.93 9.03 -35.93
C MET A 1 78.88 8.59 -34.89
N THR A 2 77.87 9.40 -34.68
CA THR A 2 76.79 9.15 -33.75
C THR A 2 75.50 8.85 -34.49
N LYS A 3 75.03 7.58 -34.44
CA LYS A 3 73.78 7.13 -35.05
C LYS A 3 72.62 7.46 -34.11
N THR A 4 71.74 8.35 -34.51
CA THR A 4 70.48 8.64 -33.85
C THR A 4 69.43 7.60 -34.25
N LEU A 5 68.91 6.81 -33.26
CA LEU A 5 67.86 5.83 -33.42
C LEU A 5 66.52 6.54 -33.27
N ARG A 6 65.72 6.58 -34.35
CA ARG A 6 64.33 7.09 -34.30
C ARG A 6 63.38 5.96 -33.99
N LEU A 7 62.69 6.00 -32.81
CA LEU A 7 61.58 5.13 -32.51
C LEU A 7 60.28 5.64 -33.24
N PRO A 8 59.47 4.73 -33.78
CA PRO A 8 58.16 5.10 -34.31
C PRO A 8 57.16 5.25 -33.14
N MET A 9 56.44 6.37 -33.13
CA MET A 9 55.34 6.68 -32.20
C MET A 9 54.10 5.90 -32.69
N ALA A 10 53.73 4.83 -31.98
CA ALA A 10 52.49 4.06 -32.23
C ALA A 10 51.33 4.87 -31.65
N ALA A 11 50.45 5.37 -32.51
CA ALA A 11 49.19 5.98 -32.11
C ALA A 11 48.23 4.87 -31.63
N ALA A 12 47.96 4.81 -30.33
CA ALA A 12 46.93 3.97 -29.76
C ALA A 12 45.52 4.59 -30.06
N ILE A 13 44.82 4.01 -31.00
CA ILE A 13 43.40 4.34 -31.25
C ILE A 13 42.60 3.74 -30.08
N LEU A 14 42.15 4.58 -29.14
CA LEU A 14 41.16 4.20 -28.13
C LEU A 14 39.81 3.97 -28.84
N LEU A 15 39.49 2.71 -29.04
CA LEU A 15 38.13 2.32 -29.44
C LEU A 15 37.19 2.52 -28.23
N VAL A 16 36.49 3.66 -28.16
CA VAL A 16 35.41 3.87 -27.22
C VAL A 16 34.26 2.96 -27.68
N ALA A 17 34.13 1.80 -27.06
CA ALA A 17 32.97 0.96 -27.24
C ALA A 17 31.74 1.71 -26.74
N ALA A 18 30.91 2.21 -27.65
CA ALA A 18 29.59 2.72 -27.34
C ALA A 18 28.76 1.57 -26.76
N LEU A 19 28.58 1.55 -25.44
CA LEU A 19 27.63 0.63 -24.79
C LEU A 19 26.25 0.87 -25.39
N PRO A 20 25.51 -0.18 -25.74
CA PRO A 20 24.15 -0.02 -26.24
C PRO A 20 23.32 0.73 -25.20
N LEU A 21 22.70 1.85 -25.57
CA LEU A 21 21.71 2.54 -24.77
C LEU A 21 20.51 1.60 -24.59
N SER A 22 20.52 0.82 -23.52
CA SER A 22 19.38 -0.03 -23.16
C SER A 22 18.23 0.82 -22.63
N ALA A 23 17.02 0.48 -23.02
CA ALA A 23 15.82 1.09 -22.44
C ALA A 23 15.83 0.93 -20.91
N GLN A 24 15.85 2.05 -20.20
CA GLN A 24 15.76 2.04 -18.74
C GLN A 24 14.30 2.27 -18.35
N THR A 25 13.80 1.40 -17.48
CA THR A 25 12.43 1.52 -16.93
C THR A 25 12.52 1.66 -15.41
N GLY A 26 11.91 2.71 -14.88
CA GLY A 26 11.67 2.91 -13.47
C GLY A 26 10.17 2.86 -13.18
N LEU A 27 9.78 2.19 -12.12
CA LEU A 27 8.41 2.07 -11.65
C LEU A 27 8.29 2.66 -10.25
N THR A 28 7.24 3.45 -10.02
CA THR A 28 6.82 3.81 -8.66
C THR A 28 5.40 3.30 -8.48
N ILE A 29 5.21 2.28 -7.61
CA ILE A 29 3.91 1.71 -7.31
C ILE A 29 3.38 2.37 -6.04
N TYR A 30 2.21 2.96 -6.14
CA TYR A 30 1.49 3.59 -5.04
C TYR A 30 0.62 2.55 -4.33
N SER A 31 0.42 2.70 -3.03
CA SER A 31 -0.49 1.85 -2.25
C SER A 31 -1.95 1.90 -2.74
N SER A 32 -2.31 2.95 -3.50
CA SER A 32 -3.62 3.09 -4.16
C SER A 32 -3.77 2.29 -5.46
N GLY A 33 -2.75 1.52 -5.89
CA GLY A 33 -2.77 0.75 -7.13
C GLY A 33 -2.44 1.56 -8.39
N ARG A 34 -2.11 2.86 -8.27
CA ARG A 34 -1.55 3.64 -9.39
C ARG A 34 -0.08 3.30 -9.56
N VAL A 35 0.41 3.35 -10.79
CA VAL A 35 1.82 3.10 -11.12
C VAL A 35 2.34 4.23 -11.99
N LEU A 36 3.34 4.96 -11.51
CA LEU A 36 4.11 5.89 -12.32
C LEU A 36 5.22 5.11 -13.03
N VAL A 37 5.19 5.13 -14.34
CA VAL A 37 6.22 4.55 -15.21
C VAL A 37 7.10 5.66 -15.73
N ARG A 38 8.42 5.49 -15.64
CA ARG A 38 9.44 6.34 -16.26
C ARG A 38 10.25 5.46 -17.21
N ARG A 39 10.23 5.78 -18.51
CA ARG A 39 10.95 4.99 -19.51
C ARG A 39 11.86 5.88 -20.35
N THR A 40 13.11 5.48 -20.47
CA THR A 40 14.04 6.03 -21.46
C THR A 40 14.09 5.08 -22.65
N LEU A 41 13.61 5.54 -23.80
CA LEU A 41 13.53 4.78 -25.02
C LEU A 41 14.74 5.09 -25.92
N PRO A 42 15.32 4.12 -26.64
CA PRO A 42 16.41 4.34 -27.60
C PRO A 42 15.87 4.93 -28.92
N VAL A 43 15.16 6.05 -28.81
CA VAL A 43 14.54 6.78 -29.91
C VAL A 43 15.17 8.17 -29.97
N ALA A 44 15.89 8.47 -31.04
CA ALA A 44 16.51 9.77 -31.21
C ALA A 44 15.46 10.87 -31.48
N VAL A 45 15.59 11.98 -30.77
CA VAL A 45 14.74 13.15 -30.95
C VAL A 45 15.56 14.27 -31.62
N PRO A 46 15.26 14.67 -32.86
CA PRO A 46 15.99 15.76 -33.50
C PRO A 46 15.63 17.10 -32.88
N LYS A 47 16.51 18.09 -33.07
CA LYS A 47 16.19 19.49 -32.72
C LYS A 47 15.07 19.98 -33.68
N GLY A 48 14.07 20.67 -33.12
CA GLY A 48 12.90 21.15 -33.84
C GLY A 48 11.68 20.25 -33.64
N ALA A 49 10.79 20.26 -34.63
CA ALA A 49 9.58 19.44 -34.64
C ALA A 49 9.87 18.03 -35.18
N SER A 50 9.25 17.01 -34.59
CA SER A 50 9.33 15.63 -35.05
C SER A 50 8.12 14.80 -34.63
N ASP A 51 7.77 13.80 -35.42
CA ASP A 51 6.75 12.82 -35.06
C ASP A 51 7.41 11.49 -34.73
N GLN A 52 6.95 10.88 -33.60
CA GLN A 52 7.44 9.61 -33.12
C GLN A 52 6.27 8.66 -32.87
N ARG A 53 6.48 7.37 -33.08
CA ARG A 53 5.54 6.32 -32.72
C ARG A 53 6.25 5.34 -31.78
N VAL A 54 5.70 5.16 -30.56
CA VAL A 54 6.30 4.33 -29.51
C VAL A 54 5.25 3.38 -28.91
N SER A 55 5.70 2.20 -28.48
CA SER A 55 4.87 1.26 -27.74
C SER A 55 5.17 1.40 -26.24
N LEU A 56 4.16 1.82 -25.46
CA LEU A 56 4.29 2.09 -24.04
C LEU A 56 3.46 1.14 -23.16
N GLY A 57 2.62 0.29 -23.80
CA GLY A 57 1.65 -0.53 -23.08
C GLY A 57 0.39 0.27 -22.71
N VAL A 58 -0.36 -0.26 -21.75
CA VAL A 58 -1.57 0.41 -21.25
C VAL A 58 -1.16 1.61 -20.40
N LEU A 59 -1.75 2.76 -20.65
CA LEU A 59 -1.46 4.00 -19.91
C LEU A 59 -2.69 4.92 -19.86
N ASP A 60 -2.66 5.86 -18.92
CA ASP A 60 -3.54 7.01 -18.90
C ASP A 60 -2.97 8.11 -19.82
N PRO A 61 -3.58 8.37 -21.00
CA PRO A 61 -3.03 9.31 -21.97
C PRO A 61 -2.93 10.75 -21.43
N ALA A 62 -3.80 11.14 -20.51
CA ALA A 62 -3.80 12.47 -19.90
C ALA A 62 -2.60 12.69 -18.95
N SER A 63 -1.96 11.60 -18.51
CA SER A 63 -0.82 11.64 -17.60
C SER A 63 0.55 11.69 -18.29
N LEU A 64 0.59 11.63 -19.62
CA LEU A 64 1.83 11.52 -20.39
C LEU A 64 2.63 12.83 -20.38
N PHE A 65 3.90 12.76 -20.03
CA PHE A 65 4.83 13.90 -20.04
C PHE A 65 6.24 13.48 -20.46
N ALA A 66 7.02 14.46 -20.95
CA ALA A 66 8.44 14.27 -21.25
C ALA A 66 9.28 14.41 -19.98
N LEU A 67 10.28 13.54 -19.79
CA LEU A 67 11.21 13.61 -18.66
C LEU A 67 12.31 14.65 -18.88
N ASP A 68 12.70 14.87 -20.14
CA ASP A 68 13.72 15.87 -20.48
C ASP A 68 13.04 17.25 -20.70
N PRO A 69 13.44 18.29 -19.98
CA PRO A 69 12.85 19.63 -20.12
C PRO A 69 13.08 20.29 -21.49
N ALA A 70 14.04 19.78 -22.29
CA ALA A 70 14.23 20.22 -23.67
C ALA A 70 13.14 19.74 -24.62
N VAL A 71 12.33 18.75 -24.24
CA VAL A 71 11.29 18.12 -25.07
C VAL A 71 9.92 18.56 -24.61
N SER A 72 9.12 19.07 -25.54
CA SER A 72 7.69 19.37 -25.33
C SER A 72 6.83 18.43 -26.18
N ILE A 73 5.82 17.83 -25.59
CA ILE A 73 4.79 17.06 -26.30
C ILE A 73 3.73 18.06 -26.79
N LEU A 74 3.62 18.23 -28.10
CA LEU A 74 2.62 19.12 -28.72
C LEU A 74 1.28 18.43 -28.91
N ALA A 75 1.31 17.13 -29.25
CA ALA A 75 0.14 16.29 -29.40
C ALA A 75 0.51 14.84 -29.09
N ALA A 76 -0.43 14.08 -28.54
CA ALA A 76 -0.31 12.65 -28.32
C ALA A 76 -1.61 11.97 -28.74
N THR A 77 -1.51 10.92 -29.56
CA THR A 77 -2.64 10.07 -29.91
C THR A 77 -2.34 8.65 -29.40
N TYR A 78 -3.12 8.18 -28.45
CA TYR A 78 -3.02 6.85 -27.87
C TYR A 78 -3.99 5.90 -28.57
N ASP A 79 -3.48 4.78 -29.08
CA ASP A 79 -4.26 3.67 -29.61
C ASP A 79 -4.02 2.43 -28.73
N GLY A 80 -4.96 2.20 -27.81
CA GLY A 80 -4.93 1.09 -26.86
C GLY A 80 -5.77 -0.12 -27.29
N GLY A 81 -6.43 -0.04 -28.43
CA GLY A 81 -7.38 -1.06 -28.89
C GLY A 81 -6.69 -2.28 -29.49
N THR A 82 -6.29 -3.24 -28.65
CA THR A 82 -5.64 -4.51 -29.05
C THR A 82 -6.63 -5.67 -29.20
N ASP A 83 -7.91 -5.47 -28.84
CA ASP A 83 -8.96 -6.47 -28.89
C ASP A 83 -9.57 -6.63 -30.31
N GLN A 84 -10.34 -7.72 -30.51
CA GLN A 84 -10.97 -8.04 -31.77
C GLN A 84 -11.96 -6.93 -32.22
N GLN A 85 -12.73 -6.36 -31.29
CA GLN A 85 -13.72 -5.33 -31.59
C GLN A 85 -13.07 -4.06 -32.12
N SER A 86 -11.97 -3.65 -31.51
CA SER A 86 -11.15 -2.51 -31.96
C SER A 86 -10.50 -2.80 -33.31
N THR A 87 -10.07 -4.02 -33.56
CA THR A 87 -9.53 -4.46 -34.86
C THR A 87 -10.61 -4.45 -35.94
N LEU A 88 -11.82 -4.91 -35.63
CA LEU A 88 -12.97 -4.80 -36.54
C LEU A 88 -13.27 -3.36 -36.92
N ARG A 89 -13.28 -2.43 -35.94
CA ARG A 89 -13.50 -0.99 -36.24
C ARG A 89 -12.47 -0.43 -37.20
N ARG A 90 -11.21 -0.82 -37.11
CA ARG A 90 -10.14 -0.42 -38.03
C ARG A 90 -10.25 -1.09 -39.41
N ALA A 91 -10.91 -2.25 -39.45
CA ALA A 91 -11.10 -3.01 -40.69
C ALA A 91 -12.37 -2.64 -41.45
N VAL A 92 -13.16 -1.63 -41.01
CA VAL A 92 -14.33 -1.15 -41.78
C VAL A 92 -13.92 -0.69 -43.15
N GLY A 93 -14.65 -1.13 -44.17
CA GLY A 93 -14.34 -0.91 -45.59
C GLY A 93 -13.37 -1.92 -46.19
N ARG A 94 -12.79 -2.83 -45.39
CA ARG A 94 -11.84 -3.85 -45.86
C ARG A 94 -12.55 -5.18 -46.18
N GLU A 95 -12.04 -5.90 -47.17
CA GLU A 95 -12.40 -7.28 -47.42
C GLU A 95 -11.64 -8.18 -46.43
N LEU A 96 -12.35 -8.99 -45.65
CA LEU A 96 -11.85 -9.92 -44.70
C LEU A 96 -12.10 -11.37 -45.11
N TRP A 97 -11.23 -12.26 -44.68
CA TRP A 97 -11.45 -13.71 -44.76
C TRP A 97 -12.13 -14.20 -43.49
N PHE A 98 -13.12 -15.07 -43.68
CA PHE A 98 -13.85 -15.72 -42.59
C PHE A 98 -13.72 -17.23 -42.71
N VAL A 99 -13.26 -17.87 -41.65
CA VAL A 99 -13.12 -19.34 -41.59
C VAL A 99 -14.40 -19.91 -40.95
N ARG A 100 -15.15 -20.68 -41.71
CA ARG A 100 -16.34 -21.45 -41.23
C ARG A 100 -15.94 -22.81 -40.72
N THR A 101 -15.12 -23.52 -41.51
CA THR A 101 -14.49 -24.80 -41.14
C THR A 101 -13.06 -24.80 -41.64
N PRO A 102 -12.19 -25.75 -41.23
CA PRO A 102 -10.81 -25.79 -41.75
C PRO A 102 -10.68 -25.81 -43.28
N MET A 103 -11.74 -26.27 -43.99
CA MET A 103 -11.76 -26.38 -45.45
C MET A 103 -12.70 -25.38 -46.14
N ASP A 104 -13.41 -24.55 -45.34
CA ASP A 104 -14.39 -23.59 -45.88
C ASP A 104 -14.07 -22.16 -45.41
N THR A 105 -13.74 -21.30 -46.35
CA THR A 105 -13.47 -19.90 -46.11
C THR A 105 -14.30 -19.01 -47.01
N VAL A 106 -14.84 -17.93 -46.46
CA VAL A 106 -15.68 -16.97 -47.17
C VAL A 106 -15.02 -15.58 -47.09
N ARG A 107 -15.13 -14.80 -48.18
CA ARG A 107 -14.76 -13.39 -48.18
C ARG A 107 -15.98 -12.52 -48.01
N ALA A 108 -15.87 -11.49 -47.24
CA ALA A 108 -16.88 -10.44 -47.16
C ALA A 108 -16.24 -9.10 -46.79
N THR A 109 -16.79 -8.03 -47.30
CA THR A 109 -16.38 -6.67 -46.93
C THR A 109 -17.12 -6.24 -45.68
N LEU A 110 -16.39 -5.88 -44.62
CA LEU A 110 -16.96 -5.30 -43.41
C LEU A 110 -17.44 -3.88 -43.68
N LEU A 111 -18.75 -3.63 -43.59
CA LEU A 111 -19.36 -2.33 -43.86
C LEU A 111 -19.52 -1.49 -42.58
N ALA A 112 -19.83 -2.12 -41.46
CA ALA A 112 -20.04 -1.49 -40.15
C ALA A 112 -19.86 -2.49 -39.05
N VAL A 113 -19.58 -2.03 -37.81
CA VAL A 113 -19.34 -2.84 -36.61
C VAL A 113 -20.52 -2.74 -35.65
N ASP A 114 -21.28 -1.66 -35.69
CA ASP A 114 -22.41 -1.45 -34.76
C ASP A 114 -23.63 -0.87 -35.52
N PRO A 115 -24.67 -1.69 -35.85
CA PRO A 115 -24.63 -3.15 -35.85
C PRO A 115 -23.69 -3.68 -36.95
N GLU A 116 -23.16 -4.90 -36.75
CA GLU A 116 -22.28 -5.54 -37.72
C GLU A 116 -22.99 -5.71 -39.07
N ARG A 117 -22.33 -5.36 -40.17
CA ARG A 117 -22.82 -5.52 -41.56
C ARG A 117 -21.69 -5.94 -42.45
N TYR A 118 -21.94 -7.01 -43.20
CA TYR A 118 -20.98 -7.61 -44.13
C TYR A 118 -21.59 -7.69 -45.52
N ARG A 119 -20.85 -7.25 -46.55
CA ARG A 119 -21.23 -7.41 -47.94
C ARG A 119 -20.51 -8.63 -48.51
N TYR A 120 -21.29 -9.57 -49.03
CA TYR A 120 -20.78 -10.79 -49.68
C TYR A 120 -20.41 -10.49 -51.14
N ALA A 121 -19.71 -11.45 -51.83
CA ALA A 121 -19.29 -11.33 -53.21
C ALA A 121 -20.47 -11.25 -54.20
N ASP A 122 -21.61 -11.79 -53.85
CA ASP A 122 -22.86 -11.72 -54.61
C ASP A 122 -23.62 -10.39 -54.44
N GLY A 123 -23.09 -9.45 -53.65
CA GLY A 123 -23.67 -8.14 -53.35
C GLY A 123 -24.69 -8.16 -52.21
N THR A 124 -25.04 -9.30 -51.62
CA THR A 124 -25.97 -9.39 -50.50
C THR A 124 -25.31 -8.86 -49.19
N ILE A 125 -26.16 -8.45 -48.24
CA ILE A 125 -25.69 -7.91 -46.94
C ILE A 125 -26.21 -8.82 -45.82
N GLY A 126 -25.27 -9.33 -44.99
CA GLY A 126 -25.57 -10.04 -43.78
C GLY A 126 -25.30 -9.20 -42.54
N PHE A 127 -26.01 -9.48 -41.47
CA PHE A 127 -25.90 -8.82 -40.16
C PHE A 127 -25.11 -9.65 -39.10
N GLN A 128 -24.51 -10.75 -39.52
CA GLN A 128 -23.64 -11.58 -38.71
C GLN A 128 -22.38 -11.93 -39.46
N ALA A 129 -21.28 -12.07 -38.72
CA ALA A 129 -20.01 -12.53 -39.28
C ALA A 129 -20.20 -13.93 -39.87
N PRO A 130 -19.77 -14.14 -41.18
CA PRO A 130 -19.95 -15.43 -41.84
C PRO A 130 -19.07 -16.56 -41.29
N GLY A 131 -18.24 -16.29 -40.31
CA GLY A 131 -17.32 -17.21 -39.65
C GLY A 131 -16.33 -16.47 -38.77
N MET A 132 -15.25 -17.12 -38.37
CA MET A 132 -14.17 -16.47 -37.59
C MET A 132 -13.34 -15.55 -38.49
N PRO A 133 -13.25 -14.24 -38.23
CA PRO A 133 -12.52 -13.30 -39.05
C PRO A 133 -10.99 -13.52 -38.98
N ARG A 134 -10.33 -13.40 -40.12
CA ARG A 134 -8.87 -13.23 -40.23
C ARG A 134 -8.58 -11.82 -40.70
N PHE A 135 -7.69 -11.14 -39.97
CA PHE A 135 -7.37 -9.74 -40.20
C PHE A 135 -6.06 -9.59 -40.92
N PRO A 136 -5.95 -8.63 -41.88
CA PRO A 136 -4.68 -8.17 -42.39
C PRO A 136 -3.80 -7.59 -41.23
N ALA A 137 -2.50 -7.81 -41.32
CA ALA A 137 -1.58 -7.37 -40.28
C ALA A 137 -1.58 -5.85 -40.04
N ASP A 138 -1.90 -5.06 -41.05
CA ASP A 138 -1.91 -3.58 -40.97
C ASP A 138 -3.07 -3.00 -40.15
N VAL A 139 -4.13 -3.77 -39.88
CA VAL A 139 -5.24 -3.35 -39.02
C VAL A 139 -5.13 -3.90 -37.59
N VAL A 140 -4.18 -4.84 -37.33
CA VAL A 140 -3.97 -5.44 -36.03
C VAL A 140 -2.91 -4.66 -35.24
N ILE A 141 -3.29 -4.19 -34.06
CA ILE A 141 -2.35 -3.62 -33.11
C ILE A 141 -2.08 -4.66 -32.03
N VAL A 142 -0.84 -5.17 -32.00
CA VAL A 142 -0.41 -6.20 -31.04
C VAL A 142 -0.18 -5.61 -29.66
N GLU A 143 0.38 -4.40 -29.60
CA GLU A 143 0.63 -3.67 -28.38
C GLU A 143 0.13 -2.23 -28.47
N PRO A 144 -0.41 -1.66 -27.39
CA PRO A 144 -0.84 -0.26 -27.37
C PRO A 144 0.29 0.69 -27.81
N THR A 145 -0.03 1.61 -28.69
CA THR A 145 0.94 2.56 -29.24
C THR A 145 0.53 4.00 -29.00
N VAL A 146 1.54 4.87 -28.88
CA VAL A 146 1.35 6.32 -28.81
C VAL A 146 2.05 6.97 -30.01
N ARG A 147 1.32 7.81 -30.76
CA ARG A 147 1.89 8.70 -31.72
C ARG A 147 2.07 10.06 -31.05
N LEU A 148 3.29 10.59 -31.11
CA LEU A 148 3.70 11.83 -30.48
C LEU A 148 4.14 12.83 -31.51
N SER A 149 3.60 14.05 -31.47
CA SER A 149 4.20 15.21 -32.13
C SER A 149 5.01 15.98 -31.10
N LEU A 150 6.32 16.04 -31.29
CA LEU A 150 7.29 16.57 -30.35
C LEU A 150 7.93 17.85 -30.90
N LYS A 151 8.37 18.72 -29.96
CA LYS A 151 9.28 19.82 -30.24
C LYS A 151 10.43 19.76 -29.25
N SER A 152 11.68 19.73 -29.76
CA SER A 152 12.87 19.73 -28.94
C SER A 152 13.74 20.95 -29.22
N THR A 153 14.33 21.52 -28.16
CA THR A 153 15.28 22.63 -28.24
C THR A 153 16.68 22.19 -28.66
N GLN A 154 16.99 20.90 -28.51
CA GLN A 154 18.28 20.28 -28.86
C GLN A 154 18.07 18.86 -29.40
N ALA A 155 19.07 18.30 -30.07
CA ALA A 155 19.04 16.90 -30.48
C ALA A 155 19.37 16.00 -29.27
N LEU A 156 18.58 14.92 -29.05
CA LEU A 156 18.75 13.95 -27.98
C LEU A 156 18.86 12.53 -28.55
N PRO A 157 19.74 11.69 -28.00
CA PRO A 157 19.90 10.30 -28.45
C PRO A 157 18.76 9.38 -27.99
N THR A 158 18.00 9.81 -26.97
CA THR A 158 16.93 9.02 -26.35
C THR A 158 15.71 9.90 -26.08
N LEU A 159 14.54 9.26 -25.99
CA LEU A 159 13.28 9.88 -25.56
C LEU A 159 12.90 9.38 -24.17
N GLY A 160 12.92 10.26 -23.19
CA GLY A 160 12.44 10.00 -21.83
C GLY A 160 10.97 10.37 -21.68
N LEU A 161 10.12 9.42 -21.27
CA LEU A 161 8.69 9.62 -21.04
C LEU A 161 8.27 9.15 -19.66
N GLY A 162 7.39 9.93 -19.02
CA GLY A 162 6.69 9.56 -17.78
C GLY A 162 5.19 9.48 -18.02
N TYR A 163 4.53 8.50 -17.41
CA TYR A 163 3.08 8.33 -17.49
C TYR A 163 2.54 7.47 -16.37
N PHE A 164 1.26 7.60 -16.07
CA PHE A 164 0.57 6.70 -15.14
C PHE A 164 -0.08 5.52 -15.89
N THR A 165 -0.06 4.38 -15.17
CA THR A 165 -0.78 3.16 -15.53
C THR A 165 -1.39 2.54 -14.27
N SER A 166 -2.04 1.42 -14.44
CA SER A 166 -2.58 0.57 -13.37
C SER A 166 -2.14 -0.88 -13.60
N GLY A 167 -2.64 -1.79 -12.77
CA GLY A 167 -2.39 -3.22 -12.95
C GLY A 167 -1.26 -3.77 -12.09
N ALA A 168 -0.78 -2.99 -11.13
CA ALA A 168 0.01 -3.45 -10.01
C ALA A 168 -0.32 -2.63 -8.76
N ASP A 169 -0.28 -3.28 -7.61
CA ASP A 169 -0.42 -2.68 -6.29
C ASP A 169 0.58 -3.29 -5.31
N TRP A 170 0.68 -2.72 -4.12
CA TRP A 170 1.50 -3.28 -3.07
C TRP A 170 0.93 -3.01 -1.69
N GLN A 171 1.25 -3.89 -0.75
CA GLN A 171 0.95 -3.75 0.67
C GLN A 171 2.11 -4.26 1.53
N ALA A 172 2.25 -3.69 2.73
CA ALA A 172 3.24 -4.17 3.67
C ALA A 172 2.69 -5.38 4.46
N SER A 173 3.57 -6.35 4.71
CA SER A 173 3.29 -7.55 5.49
C SER A 173 4.43 -7.79 6.48
N TYR A 174 4.10 -7.94 7.75
CA TYR A 174 5.05 -8.10 8.84
C TYR A 174 4.89 -9.46 9.49
N GLN A 175 6.03 -10.07 9.83
CA GLN A 175 6.10 -11.29 10.63
C GLN A 175 6.78 -10.96 11.94
N VAL A 176 6.12 -11.22 13.05
CA VAL A 176 6.59 -10.94 14.40
C VAL A 176 6.67 -12.25 15.16
N ILE A 177 7.87 -12.74 15.43
CA ILE A 177 8.12 -13.99 16.14
C ILE A 177 8.51 -13.65 17.56
N LEU A 178 7.65 -14.01 18.52
CA LEU A 178 7.89 -13.75 19.94
C LEU A 178 8.93 -14.71 20.52
N GLY A 179 9.92 -14.17 21.24
CA GLY A 179 11.00 -14.89 21.91
C GLY A 179 11.07 -14.61 23.42
N GLY A 180 9.93 -14.41 24.11
CA GLY A 180 9.87 -14.07 25.52
C GLY A 180 9.93 -12.55 25.74
N LYS A 181 11.10 -11.98 26.01
CA LYS A 181 11.28 -10.53 26.23
C LYS A 181 11.53 -9.74 24.94
N ASP A 182 11.86 -10.44 23.87
CA ASP A 182 12.17 -9.88 22.57
C ASP A 182 11.29 -10.48 21.49
N ALA A 183 11.11 -9.74 20.40
CA ALA A 183 10.46 -10.21 19.18
C ALA A 183 11.37 -9.98 17.99
N ARG A 184 11.47 -10.98 17.10
CA ARG A 184 12.09 -10.83 15.78
C ARG A 184 11.04 -10.33 14.81
N VAL A 185 11.33 -9.21 14.16
CA VAL A 185 10.43 -8.57 13.20
C VAL A 185 11.03 -8.63 11.80
N THR A 186 10.24 -9.08 10.84
CA THR A 186 10.53 -9.05 9.41
C THR A 186 9.46 -8.24 8.71
N GLY A 187 9.86 -7.27 7.89
CA GLY A 187 8.95 -6.46 7.08
C GLY A 187 9.16 -6.70 5.60
N ASN A 188 8.07 -7.00 4.90
CA ASN A 188 8.07 -7.25 3.47
C ASN A 188 7.04 -6.38 2.76
N ALA A 189 7.34 -5.98 1.52
CA ALA A 189 6.37 -5.49 0.57
C ALA A 189 5.87 -6.67 -0.29
N VAL A 190 4.57 -6.86 -0.31
CA VAL A 190 3.90 -7.80 -1.19
C VAL A 190 3.41 -7.03 -2.39
N VAL A 191 4.07 -7.18 -3.53
CA VAL A 191 3.74 -6.51 -4.79
C VAL A 191 2.97 -7.49 -5.66
N GLN A 192 1.74 -7.12 -6.02
CA GLN A 192 0.88 -7.90 -6.91
C GLN A 192 0.81 -7.23 -8.27
N SER A 193 1.11 -7.99 -9.34
CA SER A 193 0.90 -7.53 -10.70
C SER A 193 -0.27 -8.29 -11.33
N SER A 194 -1.39 -7.60 -11.54
CA SER A 194 -2.57 -8.18 -12.19
C SER A 194 -2.46 -8.18 -13.71
N THR A 195 -2.04 -7.07 -14.29
CA THR A 195 -1.94 -6.89 -15.75
C THR A 195 -0.62 -6.26 -16.21
N LEU A 196 0.16 -5.67 -15.28
CA LEU A 196 1.40 -5.00 -15.63
C LEU A 196 2.47 -6.02 -16.02
N ASN A 197 3.07 -5.83 -17.20
CA ASN A 197 4.17 -6.65 -17.71
C ASN A 197 5.38 -5.77 -17.98
N VAL A 198 6.38 -5.85 -17.11
CA VAL A 198 7.60 -5.04 -17.23
C VAL A 198 8.81 -5.91 -16.87
N GLY A 199 9.79 -5.97 -17.77
CA GLY A 199 11.07 -6.63 -17.53
C GLY A 199 12.09 -5.66 -16.94
N GLU A 200 12.92 -6.14 -16.02
CA GLU A 200 14.11 -5.47 -15.47
C GLU A 200 13.95 -3.97 -15.16
N ALA A 201 12.99 -3.62 -14.32
CA ALA A 201 12.74 -2.27 -13.90
C ALA A 201 13.36 -1.96 -12.53
N GLU A 202 13.79 -0.72 -12.32
CA GLU A 202 13.99 -0.16 -10.98
C GLU A 202 12.63 0.01 -10.31
N LEU A 203 12.46 -0.53 -9.12
CA LEU A 203 11.19 -0.50 -8.39
C LEU A 203 11.26 0.40 -7.17
N GLN A 204 10.31 1.29 -7.11
CA GLN A 204 10.04 2.15 -5.96
C GLN A 204 8.60 1.91 -5.47
N LEU A 205 8.43 1.86 -4.16
CA LEU A 205 7.14 1.68 -3.51
C LEU A 205 6.81 2.94 -2.71
N LEU A 206 5.69 3.56 -2.98
CA LEU A 206 5.28 4.77 -2.27
C LEU A 206 4.20 4.45 -1.25
N ALA A 207 4.52 4.75 0.02
CA ALA A 207 3.60 4.65 1.16
C ALA A 207 3.18 6.04 1.63
N GLY A 208 1.93 6.17 2.01
CA GLY A 208 1.33 7.43 2.44
C GLY A 208 0.24 7.90 1.49
N ASP A 209 -0.48 8.94 1.92
CA ASP A 209 -1.55 9.54 1.14
C ASP A 209 -0.98 10.59 0.20
N VAL A 210 -1.09 10.33 -1.09
CA VAL A 210 -0.80 11.33 -2.14
C VAL A 210 -2.13 11.88 -2.58
N GLY A 211 -2.39 13.13 -2.24
CA GLY A 211 -3.63 13.82 -2.60
C GLY A 211 -4.01 13.55 -4.05
N SER A 212 -5.15 12.89 -4.28
CA SER A 212 -5.72 12.66 -5.59
C SER A 212 -7.00 13.47 -5.73
N THR A 213 -7.33 13.88 -6.95
CA THR A 213 -8.58 14.58 -7.25
C THR A 213 -9.82 13.68 -7.22
N SER A 214 -9.67 12.39 -6.92
CA SER A 214 -10.80 11.48 -6.69
C SER A 214 -11.39 11.72 -5.30
N GLN A 215 -12.68 11.92 -5.24
CA GLN A 215 -13.50 12.49 -4.18
C GLN A 215 -13.75 11.56 -2.96
N ASP A 216 -12.94 10.53 -2.74
CA ASP A 216 -13.17 9.52 -1.70
C ASP A 216 -12.00 9.40 -0.71
N GLN A 217 -11.62 10.50 -0.03
CA GLN A 217 -10.89 10.36 1.24
C GLN A 217 -10.97 11.64 2.08
N ALA A 218 -11.96 11.69 2.94
CA ALA A 218 -11.99 12.62 4.05
C ALA A 218 -11.38 11.96 5.31
N TYR A 219 -10.46 12.71 5.95
CA TYR A 219 -9.88 12.49 7.28
C TYR A 219 -8.64 11.58 7.40
N ALA A 220 -7.47 12.15 7.12
CA ALA A 220 -6.22 11.73 7.77
C ALA A 220 -5.66 12.87 8.64
N LYS A 221 -5.46 12.61 9.94
CA LYS A 221 -4.90 13.56 10.91
C LYS A 221 -3.40 13.73 10.72
N ARG A 222 -2.94 15.00 10.77
CA ARG A 222 -1.54 15.44 10.69
C ARG A 222 -0.73 15.03 11.91
N ALA A 223 0.47 14.47 11.69
CA ALA A 223 1.54 14.36 12.68
C ALA A 223 2.80 15.09 12.18
N PRO A 224 3.57 15.75 13.05
CA PRO A 224 4.74 16.54 12.66
C PRO A 224 5.96 15.66 12.37
N ALA A 225 6.76 16.08 11.40
CA ALA A 225 7.89 15.38 10.84
C ALA A 225 9.22 15.78 11.48
N MET A 226 10.12 14.81 11.65
CA MET A 226 11.56 15.01 11.87
C MET A 226 12.35 14.19 10.84
N ALA A 227 13.40 14.79 10.29
CA ALA A 227 14.24 14.20 9.26
C ALA A 227 15.25 13.19 9.84
N ALA A 228 15.46 12.06 9.17
CA ALA A 228 16.49 11.08 9.51
C ALA A 228 17.42 10.81 8.31
N VAL A 229 18.69 10.58 8.62
CA VAL A 229 19.79 10.24 7.70
C VAL A 229 19.88 8.73 7.63
N SER A 230 19.88 8.17 6.43
CA SER A 230 19.88 6.73 6.16
C SER A 230 21.28 6.11 6.19
N ALA A 231 21.39 4.90 6.73
CA ALA A 231 22.55 4.04 6.70
C ALA A 231 22.31 2.84 5.76
N GLU A 232 23.38 2.44 5.04
CA GLU A 232 23.38 1.37 4.05
C GLU A 232 23.24 -0.01 4.69
N PHE A 233 22.11 -0.72 4.42
CA PHE A 233 21.95 -2.16 4.63
C PHE A 233 20.91 -2.74 3.65
N GLY A 234 20.95 -4.04 3.37
CA GLY A 234 20.34 -4.78 2.27
C GLY A 234 18.79 -4.81 2.15
N GLY A 235 18.06 -3.91 2.78
CA GLY A 235 16.61 -3.68 2.57
C GLY A 235 16.35 -2.57 1.56
N ALA A 236 15.08 -2.23 1.34
CA ALA A 236 14.69 -1.08 0.52
C ALA A 236 15.23 0.21 1.16
N GLN A 237 15.81 1.08 0.34
CA GLN A 237 16.25 2.40 0.80
C GLN A 237 15.03 3.32 0.91
N GLU A 238 14.81 3.84 2.11
CA GLU A 238 13.71 4.77 2.37
C GLU A 238 14.13 6.21 2.12
N GLN A 239 13.25 6.98 1.50
CA GLN A 239 13.38 8.41 1.31
C GLN A 239 12.04 9.10 1.50
N ARG A 240 12.01 10.19 2.26
CA ARG A 240 10.82 11.02 2.38
C ARG A 240 10.62 11.87 1.12
N ILE A 241 9.40 11.84 0.57
CA ILE A 241 8.97 12.69 -0.55
C ILE A 241 7.66 13.39 -0.17
N GLY A 242 7.72 14.69 0.09
CA GLY A 242 6.58 15.41 0.64
C GLY A 242 6.15 14.84 1.99
N GLU A 243 4.90 14.42 2.10
CA GLU A 243 4.35 13.74 3.30
C GLU A 243 4.33 12.21 3.16
N ALA A 244 4.86 11.67 2.07
CA ALA A 244 4.93 10.23 1.79
C ALA A 244 6.36 9.69 1.95
N HIS A 245 6.47 8.37 2.07
CA HIS A 245 7.72 7.64 2.16
C HIS A 245 7.91 6.75 0.94
N LEU A 246 9.05 6.89 0.28
CA LEU A 246 9.44 6.13 -0.91
C LEU A 246 10.48 5.07 -0.50
N TYR A 247 10.20 3.82 -0.84
CA TYR A 247 11.09 2.69 -0.59
C TYR A 247 11.64 2.21 -1.93
N THR A 248 12.93 2.41 -2.16
CA THR A 248 13.62 1.92 -3.37
C THR A 248 14.11 0.50 -3.12
N VAL A 249 13.58 -0.45 -3.89
CA VAL A 249 13.94 -1.86 -3.80
C VAL A 249 15.32 -2.07 -4.43
N PRO A 250 16.26 -2.76 -3.76
CA PRO A 250 17.58 -3.04 -4.33
C PRO A 250 17.51 -3.90 -5.60
N GLY A 251 18.32 -3.55 -6.57
CA GLY A 251 18.40 -4.28 -7.84
C GLY A 251 17.27 -3.96 -8.81
N ARG A 252 17.11 -4.82 -9.81
CA ARG A 252 16.05 -4.72 -10.82
C ARG A 252 15.05 -5.83 -10.63
N VAL A 253 13.77 -5.52 -10.85
CA VAL A 253 12.67 -6.47 -10.72
C VAL A 253 11.98 -6.69 -12.06
N THR A 254 11.45 -7.88 -12.23
CA THR A 254 10.57 -8.24 -13.34
C THR A 254 9.18 -8.46 -12.77
N LEU A 255 8.19 -7.73 -13.31
CA LEU A 255 6.78 -7.90 -12.97
C LEU A 255 6.05 -8.52 -14.16
N ARG A 256 5.32 -9.60 -13.92
CA ARG A 256 4.50 -10.28 -14.93
C ARG A 256 3.05 -10.41 -14.48
N PRO A 257 2.08 -10.37 -15.37
CA PRO A 257 0.68 -10.55 -15.05
C PRO A 257 0.44 -11.83 -14.24
N GLY A 258 -0.37 -11.72 -13.18
CA GLY A 258 -0.68 -12.82 -12.27
C GLY A 258 0.42 -13.18 -11.27
N GLN A 259 1.54 -12.45 -11.24
CA GLN A 259 2.63 -12.67 -10.29
C GLN A 259 2.46 -11.86 -9.01
N THR A 260 2.83 -12.48 -7.89
CA THR A 260 3.03 -11.81 -6.60
C THR A 260 4.51 -11.93 -6.21
N SER A 261 5.14 -10.80 -5.93
CA SER A 261 6.53 -10.72 -5.47
C SER A 261 6.57 -10.28 -4.01
N VAL A 262 7.40 -10.94 -3.21
CA VAL A 262 7.63 -10.57 -1.80
C VAL A 262 9.04 -10.02 -1.69
N LEU A 263 9.15 -8.75 -1.31
CA LEU A 263 10.39 -7.97 -1.32
C LEU A 263 10.67 -7.43 0.07
N ALA A 264 11.91 -7.48 0.56
CA ALA A 264 12.25 -6.97 1.88
C ALA A 264 12.12 -5.43 1.94
N LEU A 265 11.38 -4.93 2.93
CA LEU A 265 11.30 -3.50 3.23
C LEU A 265 12.48 -3.04 4.10
N PHE A 266 12.91 -3.88 5.02
CA PHE A 266 14.08 -3.66 5.89
C PHE A 266 14.68 -4.99 6.33
N GLU A 267 15.92 -4.95 6.80
CA GLU A 267 16.60 -6.12 7.34
C GLU A 267 15.87 -6.65 8.59
N PRO A 268 15.68 -7.98 8.72
CA PRO A 268 15.07 -8.57 9.89
C PRO A 268 15.84 -8.19 11.17
N GLY A 269 15.13 -7.68 12.16
CA GLY A 269 15.73 -7.22 13.41
C GLY A 269 15.03 -7.78 14.64
N THR A 270 15.73 -7.73 15.79
CA THR A 270 15.18 -8.12 17.09
C THR A 270 15.03 -6.86 17.96
N ALA A 271 13.86 -6.71 18.58
CA ALA A 271 13.55 -5.60 19.46
C ALA A 271 12.81 -6.07 20.72
N PRO A 272 12.91 -5.34 21.85
CA PRO A 272 12.19 -5.68 23.07
C PRO A 272 10.67 -5.67 22.84
N VAL A 273 9.97 -6.65 23.41
CA VAL A 273 8.51 -6.75 23.33
C VAL A 273 7.90 -6.89 24.73
N ALA A 274 6.79 -6.19 24.95
CA ALA A 274 6.00 -6.29 26.18
C ALA A 274 4.57 -6.73 25.84
N LYS A 275 4.08 -7.77 26.53
CA LYS A 275 2.67 -8.15 26.51
C LYS A 275 1.88 -7.25 27.44
N ARG A 276 0.80 -6.67 26.95
CA ARG A 276 -0.18 -5.91 27.74
C ARG A 276 -1.53 -6.59 27.67
N LEU A 277 -2.21 -6.63 28.79
CA LEU A 277 -3.60 -7.07 28.91
C LEU A 277 -4.44 -5.83 29.16
N VAL A 278 -5.46 -5.65 28.34
CA VAL A 278 -6.21 -4.40 28.29
C VAL A 278 -7.70 -4.67 28.28
N VAL A 279 -8.41 -4.03 29.19
CA VAL A 279 -9.87 -3.93 29.18
C VAL A 279 -10.24 -2.50 28.78
N ARG A 280 -11.00 -2.35 27.71
CA ARG A 280 -11.55 -1.05 27.29
C ARG A 280 -13.04 -1.04 27.56
N SER A 281 -13.45 -0.23 28.51
CA SER A 281 -14.84 -0.03 28.86
C SER A 281 -15.20 1.43 28.60
N GLY A 282 -15.61 1.73 27.39
CA GLY A 282 -16.13 3.04 27.03
C GLY A 282 -17.57 2.92 26.56
N ILE A 283 -18.45 3.74 27.06
CA ILE A 283 -19.75 3.96 26.43
C ILE A 283 -19.57 5.16 25.50
N PRO A 284 -19.86 5.02 24.20
CA PRO A 284 -19.91 6.18 23.33
C PRO A 284 -20.84 7.24 23.93
N TYR A 285 -20.41 8.47 23.91
CA TYR A 285 -21.04 9.63 24.55
C TYR A 285 -22.50 9.91 24.11
N TRP A 286 -23.00 9.34 23.08
CA TRP A 286 -24.29 9.71 22.52
C TRP A 286 -25.46 9.02 23.23
N GLY A 287 -26.00 9.66 24.29
CA GLY A 287 -27.36 9.49 24.74
C GLY A 287 -27.87 8.08 25.05
N GLY A 288 -26.95 7.13 25.31
CA GLY A 288 -27.30 5.77 25.67
C GLY A 288 -28.09 5.76 26.97
N LEU A 289 -29.22 5.05 27.00
CA LEU A 289 -29.95 4.77 28.22
C LEU A 289 -28.98 4.17 29.25
N PRO A 290 -29.05 4.54 30.54
CA PRO A 290 -28.24 3.96 31.57
C PRO A 290 -28.46 2.43 31.61
N GLN A 291 -27.39 1.67 31.53
CA GLN A 291 -27.43 0.20 31.67
C GLN A 291 -27.32 -0.17 33.14
N TYR A 292 -28.32 0.26 33.91
CA TYR A 292 -28.36 0.03 35.35
C TYR A 292 -28.63 -1.44 35.62
N GLY A 293 -27.74 -2.04 36.42
CA GLY A 293 -27.89 -3.43 36.92
C GLY A 293 -27.48 -4.52 35.93
N ASP A 294 -27.26 -4.23 34.64
CA ASP A 294 -26.83 -5.24 33.68
C ASP A 294 -25.32 -5.47 33.76
N GLU A 295 -24.93 -6.75 33.99
CA GLU A 295 -23.56 -7.16 33.90
C GLU A 295 -23.14 -7.37 32.46
N GLN A 296 -22.10 -6.69 32.04
CA GLN A 296 -21.56 -6.78 30.68
C GLN A 296 -20.22 -7.52 30.71
N GLU A 297 -20.09 -8.56 29.92
CA GLU A 297 -18.78 -9.15 29.64
C GLU A 297 -17.99 -8.23 28.72
N VAL A 298 -16.77 -7.89 29.12
CA VAL A 298 -15.84 -7.06 28.35
C VAL A 298 -14.61 -7.89 28.03
N PRO A 299 -14.18 -7.98 26.76
CA PRO A 299 -13.02 -8.78 26.42
C PRO A 299 -11.73 -8.23 27.05
N VAL A 300 -10.87 -9.12 27.55
CA VAL A 300 -9.50 -8.78 27.95
C VAL A 300 -8.62 -8.91 26.70
N ALA A 301 -8.35 -7.79 26.05
CA ALA A 301 -7.53 -7.76 24.83
C ALA A 301 -6.06 -8.01 25.16
N VAL A 302 -5.39 -8.75 24.28
CA VAL A 302 -3.95 -8.99 24.32
C VAL A 302 -3.28 -8.08 23.29
N THR A 303 -2.41 -7.19 23.74
CA THR A 303 -1.62 -6.32 22.86
C THR A 303 -0.14 -6.56 23.12
N TYR A 304 0.65 -6.77 22.06
CA TYR A 304 2.10 -6.79 22.12
C TYR A 304 2.65 -5.44 21.67
N VAL A 305 3.53 -4.86 22.48
CA VAL A 305 4.19 -3.60 22.16
C VAL A 305 5.65 -3.88 21.87
N VAL A 306 6.04 -3.78 20.60
CA VAL A 306 7.43 -3.88 20.17
C VAL A 306 8.06 -2.52 20.31
N THR A 307 9.03 -2.39 21.23
CA THR A 307 9.72 -1.12 21.48
C THR A 307 10.72 -0.85 20.37
N ARG A 308 10.54 0.27 19.68
CA ARG A 308 11.48 0.80 18.68
C ARG A 308 12.04 2.13 19.14
N THR A 309 13.32 2.32 18.90
CA THR A 309 14.00 3.61 19.02
C THR A 309 14.87 3.77 17.78
N LEU A 310 15.34 4.96 17.49
CA LEU A 310 16.25 5.20 16.35
C LEU A 310 17.56 4.37 16.40
N LYS A 311 17.83 3.71 17.55
CA LYS A 311 19.01 2.85 17.76
C LYS A 311 18.71 1.35 17.67
N THR A 312 17.43 0.95 17.63
CA THR A 312 17.05 -0.46 17.46
C THR A 312 17.13 -0.84 15.98
N PRO A 313 17.40 -2.11 15.64
CA PRO A 313 17.28 -2.58 14.26
C PRO A 313 15.91 -2.17 13.67
N PHE A 314 15.87 -1.73 12.42
CA PHE A 314 14.68 -1.17 11.71
C PHE A 314 13.95 -0.03 12.47
N GLY A 315 14.56 0.54 13.50
CA GLY A 315 13.93 1.58 14.32
C GLY A 315 13.95 2.96 13.67
N ASP A 316 14.93 3.24 12.85
CA ASP A 316 15.13 4.46 12.06
C ASP A 316 14.29 4.50 10.77
N THR A 317 13.72 3.36 10.37
CA THR A 317 12.90 3.25 9.16
C THR A 317 11.42 3.40 9.51
N PRO A 318 10.67 4.33 8.89
CA PRO A 318 9.21 4.36 8.99
C PRO A 318 8.61 3.03 8.55
N VAL A 319 7.52 2.63 9.21
CA VAL A 319 6.84 1.37 8.92
C VAL A 319 5.52 1.67 8.21
N PRO A 320 5.36 1.26 6.94
CA PRO A 320 4.11 1.44 6.21
C PRO A 320 2.92 0.72 6.85
N ALA A 321 1.71 1.22 6.60
CA ALA A 321 0.51 0.51 7.00
C ALA A 321 0.43 -0.87 6.33
N GLY A 322 0.00 -1.88 7.08
CA GLY A 322 -0.05 -3.25 6.60
C GLY A 322 -0.54 -4.24 7.64
N THR A 323 -0.36 -5.53 7.38
CA THR A 323 -0.78 -6.61 8.27
C THR A 323 0.41 -7.24 8.98
N ALA A 324 0.36 -7.29 10.31
CA ALA A 324 1.35 -7.97 11.13
C ALA A 324 0.80 -9.32 11.63
N ARG A 325 1.51 -10.41 11.33
CA ARG A 325 1.23 -11.76 11.83
C ARG A 325 2.14 -12.08 12.98
N ILE A 326 1.55 -12.46 14.11
CA ILE A 326 2.26 -12.69 15.36
C ILE A 326 2.36 -14.20 15.57
N TYR A 327 3.59 -14.68 15.77
CA TYR A 327 3.89 -16.09 15.97
C TYR A 327 4.56 -16.31 17.31
N GLN A 328 4.28 -17.45 17.91
CA GLN A 328 4.95 -17.93 19.12
C GLN A 328 5.28 -19.40 18.98
N LYS A 329 6.39 -19.85 19.56
CA LYS A 329 6.72 -21.27 19.64
C LYS A 329 5.88 -21.96 20.71
N ASP A 330 5.34 -23.15 20.36
CA ASP A 330 4.75 -24.08 21.32
C ASP A 330 5.86 -24.82 22.10
N ASP A 331 5.47 -25.66 23.07
CA ASP A 331 6.39 -26.44 23.91
C ASP A 331 7.24 -27.42 23.10
N ALA A 332 6.82 -27.81 21.91
CA ALA A 332 7.60 -28.64 20.99
C ALA A 332 8.50 -27.80 20.05
N GLY A 333 8.57 -26.50 20.24
CA GLY A 333 9.38 -25.57 19.43
C GLY A 333 8.81 -25.20 18.06
N ARG A 334 7.56 -25.59 17.75
CA ARG A 334 6.91 -25.29 16.48
C ARG A 334 6.25 -23.91 16.53
N LEU A 335 6.38 -23.14 15.44
CA LEU A 335 5.75 -21.82 15.35
C LEU A 335 4.23 -21.96 15.14
N GLN A 336 3.47 -21.27 15.98
CA GLN A 336 2.01 -21.16 15.91
C GLN A 336 1.64 -19.69 15.66
N LEU A 337 0.68 -19.46 14.79
CA LEU A 337 0.08 -18.13 14.61
C LEU A 337 -0.85 -17.86 15.80
N ILE A 338 -0.58 -16.80 16.55
CA ILE A 338 -1.36 -16.42 17.73
C ILE A 338 -2.15 -15.13 17.58
N GLY A 339 -1.98 -14.42 16.46
CA GLY A 339 -2.76 -13.21 16.15
C GLY A 339 -2.38 -12.57 14.84
N GLU A 340 -3.30 -11.79 14.28
CA GLU A 340 -3.09 -10.87 13.16
C GLU A 340 -3.52 -9.47 13.57
N SER A 341 -2.66 -8.50 13.34
CA SER A 341 -2.89 -7.09 13.69
C SER A 341 -2.81 -6.21 12.45
N SER A 342 -3.73 -5.28 12.32
CA SER A 342 -3.61 -4.19 11.35
C SER A 342 -2.70 -3.11 11.92
N LEU A 343 -1.59 -2.82 11.25
CA LEU A 343 -0.70 -1.72 11.57
C LEU A 343 -1.06 -0.49 10.74
N GLY A 344 -1.14 0.67 11.39
CA GLY A 344 -1.14 1.97 10.72
C GLY A 344 0.28 2.39 10.32
N HIS A 345 0.37 3.46 9.52
CA HIS A 345 1.67 4.10 9.25
C HIS A 345 2.32 4.53 10.56
N THR A 346 3.53 4.03 10.82
CA THR A 346 4.24 4.25 12.07
C THR A 346 5.57 4.95 11.79
N ALA A 347 5.77 6.14 12.36
CA ALA A 347 6.99 6.90 12.17
C ALA A 347 8.22 6.21 12.76
N ALA A 348 9.41 6.60 12.31
CA ALA A 348 10.67 6.15 12.87
C ALA A 348 10.71 6.40 14.39
N GLY A 349 11.26 5.45 15.13
CA GLY A 349 11.39 5.52 16.60
C GLY A 349 10.09 5.29 17.39
N GLN A 350 8.94 5.16 16.73
CA GLN A 350 7.67 4.88 17.41
C GLN A 350 7.47 3.37 17.62
N PRO A 351 6.90 2.93 18.75
CA PRO A 351 6.62 1.52 19.02
C PRO A 351 5.57 0.97 18.04
N LEU A 352 5.62 -0.36 17.81
CA LEU A 352 4.55 -1.06 17.11
C LEU A 352 3.61 -1.66 18.14
N GLU A 353 2.35 -1.29 18.09
CA GLU A 353 1.29 -1.89 18.92
C GLU A 353 0.54 -2.92 18.08
N LEU A 354 0.55 -4.17 18.56
CA LEU A 354 0.05 -5.34 17.83
C LEU A 354 -1.06 -6.00 18.64
N ASP A 355 -2.27 -5.97 18.13
CA ASP A 355 -3.41 -6.63 18.75
C ASP A 355 -3.40 -8.13 18.41
N ALA A 356 -3.37 -8.99 19.42
CA ALA A 356 -3.31 -10.45 19.29
C ALA A 356 -4.60 -11.15 19.74
N GLY A 357 -5.74 -10.46 19.66
CA GLY A 357 -7.04 -10.99 20.05
C GLY A 357 -7.30 -10.87 21.57
N THR A 358 -8.01 -11.84 22.14
CA THR A 358 -8.46 -11.82 23.55
C THR A 358 -7.82 -12.94 24.35
N ALA A 359 -7.58 -12.66 25.64
CA ALA A 359 -7.09 -13.66 26.58
C ALA A 359 -8.20 -14.66 26.90
N PHE A 360 -7.94 -15.94 26.64
CA PHE A 360 -8.92 -17.02 26.92
C PHE A 360 -9.14 -17.25 28.41
N ASP A 361 -8.05 -17.22 29.17
CA ASP A 361 -8.07 -17.54 30.62
C ASP A 361 -8.30 -16.33 31.53
N MET A 362 -8.75 -15.21 30.96
CA MET A 362 -9.03 -13.97 31.68
C MET A 362 -10.36 -13.39 31.23
N THR A 363 -11.19 -13.06 32.22
CA THR A 363 -12.49 -12.45 31.97
C THR A 363 -12.62 -11.12 32.68
N ALA A 364 -13.39 -10.22 32.12
CA ALA A 364 -13.76 -8.97 32.75
C ALA A 364 -15.28 -8.78 32.67
N LYS A 365 -15.87 -8.42 33.80
CA LYS A 365 -17.28 -8.10 33.88
C LYS A 365 -17.44 -6.68 34.39
N ARG A 366 -18.27 -5.90 33.76
CA ARG A 366 -18.51 -4.50 34.10
C ARG A 366 -20.00 -4.28 34.36
N THR A 367 -20.30 -3.68 35.49
CA THR A 367 -21.67 -3.37 35.90
C THR A 367 -21.79 -1.90 36.28
N GLN A 368 -22.81 -1.23 35.80
CA GLN A 368 -23.21 0.08 36.29
C GLN A 368 -24.12 -0.08 37.49
N THR A 369 -23.60 0.24 38.66
CA THR A 369 -24.31 -0.02 39.95
C THR A 369 -25.23 1.11 40.36
N THR A 370 -24.96 2.35 39.94
CA THR A 370 -25.85 3.50 40.16
C THR A 370 -25.81 4.43 38.96
N TYR A 371 -26.90 5.18 38.78
CA TYR A 371 -26.97 6.27 37.83
C TYR A 371 -27.90 7.36 38.32
N THR A 372 -27.42 8.58 38.33
CA THR A 372 -28.24 9.78 38.62
C THR A 372 -27.96 10.86 37.59
N SER A 373 -28.98 11.54 37.12
CA SER A 373 -28.84 12.66 36.23
C SER A 373 -29.63 13.86 36.74
N ALA A 374 -29.08 15.04 36.52
CA ALA A 374 -29.72 16.31 36.87
C ALA A 374 -29.48 17.34 35.75
N ARG A 375 -30.38 18.33 35.69
CA ARG A 375 -30.21 19.48 34.81
C ARG A 375 -29.88 20.69 35.67
N ASP A 376 -28.82 21.42 35.36
CA ASP A 376 -28.43 22.60 36.07
C ASP A 376 -29.34 23.82 35.68
N LYS A 377 -29.13 24.93 36.40
CA LYS A 377 -29.92 26.17 36.18
C LYS A 377 -29.72 26.76 34.78
N ASN A 378 -28.65 26.39 34.10
CA ASN A 378 -28.33 26.86 32.75
C ASN A 378 -28.79 25.86 31.67
N GLY A 379 -29.52 24.81 32.04
CA GLY A 379 -30.02 23.80 31.15
C GLY A 379 -29.04 22.72 30.79
N ARG A 380 -27.83 22.70 31.36
CA ARG A 380 -26.77 21.70 31.13
C ARG A 380 -27.09 20.43 31.90
N TYR A 381 -26.96 19.29 31.24
CA TYR A 381 -27.11 18.00 31.86
C TYR A 381 -25.82 17.59 32.59
N THR A 382 -25.98 17.01 33.76
CA THR A 382 -24.91 16.38 34.54
C THR A 382 -25.37 14.99 34.94
N ALA A 383 -24.54 13.98 34.70
CA ALA A 383 -24.79 12.61 35.17
C ALA A 383 -23.65 12.14 36.09
N THR A 384 -24.03 11.39 37.09
CA THR A 384 -23.09 10.67 37.98
C THR A 384 -23.43 9.19 37.94
N ALA A 385 -22.43 8.33 37.74
CA ALA A 385 -22.61 6.90 37.67
C ALA A 385 -21.49 6.17 38.42
N ASP A 386 -21.85 5.11 39.16
CA ASP A 386 -20.93 4.18 39.78
C ASP A 386 -20.79 2.93 38.92
N TYR A 387 -19.57 2.44 38.84
CA TYR A 387 -19.22 1.22 38.10
C TYR A 387 -18.45 0.25 39.00
N SER A 388 -18.70 -1.03 38.78
CA SER A 388 -17.89 -2.12 39.27
C SER A 388 -17.32 -2.91 38.10
N VAL A 389 -16.01 -3.19 38.13
CA VAL A 389 -15.33 -4.04 37.13
C VAL A 389 -14.68 -5.19 37.91
N THR A 390 -15.12 -6.41 37.65
CA THR A 390 -14.55 -7.63 38.20
C THR A 390 -13.67 -8.31 37.16
N LEU A 391 -12.41 -8.56 37.50
CA LEU A 391 -11.45 -9.27 36.67
C LEU A 391 -11.17 -10.62 37.26
N ALA A 392 -11.27 -11.70 36.47
CA ALA A 392 -10.89 -13.05 36.90
C ALA A 392 -9.71 -13.55 36.06
N ASN A 393 -8.78 -14.25 36.73
CA ASN A 393 -7.57 -14.81 36.14
C ASN A 393 -7.51 -16.32 36.46
N ALA A 394 -7.72 -17.14 35.43
CA ALA A 394 -7.64 -18.59 35.53
C ALA A 394 -6.23 -19.16 35.35
N THR A 395 -5.20 -18.32 35.11
CA THR A 395 -3.81 -18.76 34.92
C THR A 395 -3.09 -19.01 36.26
N ASP A 396 -1.97 -19.74 36.22
CA ASP A 396 -1.14 -20.06 37.37
C ASP A 396 -0.21 -18.91 37.82
N SER A 397 -0.26 -17.77 37.18
CA SER A 397 0.56 -16.59 37.52
C SER A 397 -0.29 -15.34 37.67
N ALA A 398 0.13 -14.43 38.55
CA ALA A 398 -0.53 -13.13 38.65
C ALA A 398 -0.39 -12.33 37.36
N ALA A 399 -1.44 -11.60 36.98
CA ALA A 399 -1.47 -10.80 35.77
C ALA A 399 -1.75 -9.33 36.07
N THR A 400 -1.07 -8.44 35.36
CA THR A 400 -1.39 -7.01 35.43
C THR A 400 -2.30 -6.68 34.25
N ILE A 401 -3.47 -6.11 34.51
CA ILE A 401 -4.47 -5.70 33.52
C ILE A 401 -4.68 -4.19 33.61
N ASP A 402 -4.52 -3.49 32.50
CA ASP A 402 -4.85 -2.07 32.39
C ASP A 402 -6.33 -1.93 31.99
N VAL A 403 -7.15 -1.39 32.87
CA VAL A 403 -8.57 -1.07 32.64
C VAL A 403 -8.68 0.38 32.23
N TYR A 404 -9.16 0.64 31.02
CA TYR A 404 -9.39 1.99 30.50
C TYR A 404 -10.86 2.35 30.56
N GLU A 405 -11.15 3.47 31.20
CA GLU A 405 -12.42 4.16 31.03
C GLU A 405 -12.23 5.27 30.00
N GLU A 406 -13.03 5.24 28.92
CA GLU A 406 -12.95 6.17 27.82
C GLU A 406 -14.27 6.92 27.66
N ARG A 407 -14.21 8.27 27.64
CA ARG A 407 -15.39 9.12 27.45
C ARG A 407 -15.04 10.37 26.67
N GLY A 408 -15.99 10.78 25.83
CA GLY A 408 -15.95 12.10 25.20
C GLY A 408 -16.56 13.18 26.10
N GLY A 409 -16.33 14.45 25.77
CA GLY A 409 -16.86 15.59 26.47
C GLY A 409 -16.18 15.89 27.80
N GLU A 410 -16.87 16.64 28.65
CA GLU A 410 -16.37 17.01 29.99
C GLU A 410 -16.74 15.95 31.02
N TRP A 411 -15.74 15.29 31.56
CA TRP A 411 -15.94 14.26 32.57
C TRP A 411 -14.75 14.13 33.52
N SER A 412 -15.02 13.53 34.67
CA SER A 412 -14.00 13.26 35.70
C SER A 412 -14.34 12.02 36.50
N VAL A 413 -13.31 11.35 37.03
CA VAL A 413 -13.45 10.32 38.06
C VAL A 413 -13.50 11.05 39.40
N LEU A 414 -14.61 10.88 40.14
CA LEU A 414 -14.80 11.50 41.44
C LEU A 414 -14.17 10.67 42.56
N GLN A 415 -14.25 9.34 42.45
CA GLN A 415 -13.76 8.38 43.43
C GLN A 415 -13.42 7.08 42.71
N SER A 416 -12.40 6.37 43.20
CA SER A 416 -12.06 5.01 42.77
C SER A 416 -11.38 4.21 43.89
N SER A 417 -11.54 2.89 43.85
CA SER A 417 -10.91 1.97 44.84
C SER A 417 -9.39 1.85 44.65
N ILE A 418 -8.88 2.16 43.49
CA ILE A 418 -7.45 2.28 43.18
C ILE A 418 -7.19 3.59 42.43
N PRO A 419 -5.97 4.16 42.52
CA PRO A 419 -5.64 5.37 41.76
C PRO A 419 -5.80 5.19 40.25
N GLY A 420 -6.43 6.18 39.62
CA GLY A 420 -6.54 6.23 38.15
C GLY A 420 -5.57 7.26 37.54
N ASP A 421 -4.81 6.83 36.55
CA ASP A 421 -3.93 7.72 35.78
C ASP A 421 -4.68 8.35 34.63
N ARG A 422 -4.76 9.68 34.57
CA ARG A 422 -5.34 10.36 33.40
C ARG A 422 -4.34 10.37 32.25
N VAL A 423 -4.62 9.53 31.24
CA VAL A 423 -3.71 9.33 30.08
C VAL A 423 -3.97 10.36 28.98
N SER A 424 -5.24 10.83 28.85
CA SER A 424 -5.64 11.91 27.94
C SER A 424 -6.91 12.62 28.45
N SER A 425 -7.38 13.63 27.70
CA SER A 425 -8.67 14.30 28.01
C SER A 425 -9.84 13.33 28.01
N THR A 426 -9.77 12.25 27.22
CA THR A 426 -10.86 11.28 27.02
C THR A 426 -10.62 9.94 27.72
N ARG A 427 -9.46 9.72 28.40
CA ARG A 427 -9.06 8.39 28.88
C ARG A 427 -8.42 8.43 30.26
N VAL A 428 -8.91 7.55 31.15
CA VAL A 428 -8.30 7.25 32.47
C VAL A 428 -7.94 5.76 32.46
N ARG A 429 -6.74 5.43 32.99
CA ARG A 429 -6.24 4.06 33.14
C ARG A 429 -6.23 3.70 34.62
N PHE A 430 -6.77 2.52 34.96
CA PHE A 430 -6.61 1.85 36.23
C PHE A 430 -5.75 0.60 36.04
N ARG A 431 -4.62 0.51 36.74
CA ARG A 431 -3.74 -0.64 36.65
C ARG A 431 -4.02 -1.60 37.78
N MET A 432 -4.48 -2.80 37.46
CA MET A 432 -4.88 -3.82 38.41
C MET A 432 -3.96 -5.03 38.35
N VAL A 433 -3.58 -5.55 39.51
CA VAL A 433 -2.92 -6.85 39.61
C VAL A 433 -3.98 -7.88 40.03
N VAL A 434 -4.20 -8.88 39.17
CA VAL A 434 -5.13 -9.99 39.45
C VAL A 434 -4.31 -11.21 39.84
N PRO A 435 -4.52 -11.77 41.05
CA PRO A 435 -3.73 -12.91 41.53
C PRO A 435 -3.94 -14.15 40.62
N ALA A 436 -3.00 -15.10 40.71
CA ALA A 436 -3.15 -16.41 40.07
C ALA A 436 -4.40 -17.12 40.60
N LYS A 437 -5.18 -17.76 39.72
CA LYS A 437 -6.44 -18.47 40.04
C LYS A 437 -7.38 -17.64 40.91
N GLY A 438 -7.42 -16.32 40.74
CA GLY A 438 -8.16 -15.41 41.59
C GLY A 438 -8.84 -14.28 40.83
N GLU A 439 -9.45 -13.41 41.64
CA GLU A 439 -10.22 -12.28 41.16
C GLU A 439 -9.72 -10.95 41.79
N ALA A 440 -10.00 -9.85 41.11
CA ALA A 440 -9.81 -8.50 41.62
C ALA A 440 -10.97 -7.59 41.14
N ALA A 441 -11.40 -6.68 42.02
CA ALA A 441 -12.50 -5.76 41.74
C ALA A 441 -12.01 -4.32 41.78
N LEU A 442 -12.51 -3.54 40.83
CA LEU A 442 -12.36 -2.09 40.72
C LEU A 442 -13.74 -1.43 40.83
N THR A 443 -13.90 -0.50 41.77
CA THR A 443 -15.07 0.35 41.83
C THR A 443 -14.67 1.80 41.57
N TYR A 444 -15.47 2.54 40.79
CA TYR A 444 -15.23 3.95 40.57
C TYR A 444 -16.52 4.71 40.24
N ARG A 445 -16.51 6.00 40.60
CA ARG A 445 -17.58 6.95 40.32
C ARG A 445 -17.12 7.97 39.34
N ILE A 446 -17.91 8.18 38.28
CA ILE A 446 -17.67 9.22 37.30
C ILE A 446 -18.78 10.28 37.33
N LYS A 447 -18.40 11.50 36.95
CA LYS A 447 -19.31 12.59 36.64
C LYS A 447 -19.03 13.05 35.20
N ALA A 448 -20.08 13.19 34.40
CA ALA A 448 -20.04 13.73 33.06
C ALA A 448 -21.03 14.91 32.92
N SER A 449 -20.70 15.87 32.06
CA SER A 449 -21.52 17.05 31.81
C SER A 449 -21.62 17.34 30.30
N TRP A 450 -22.80 17.67 29.78
CA TRP A 450 -23.04 17.97 28.36
C TRP A 450 -24.17 18.97 28.12
#